data_049a8cb967f118a0fa12993356feb8f4
#
_entry.id   049a8cb967f118a0fa12993356feb8f4
#
_cell.length_a   1.000
_cell.length_b   1.000
_cell.length_c   1.000
_cell.angle_alpha   90.00
_cell.angle_beta   90.00
_cell.angle_gamma   90.00
#
_symmetry.space_group_name_H-M   'P 1'
#
loop_
_entity.id
_entity.type
_entity.pdbx_description
1 polymer ?
#
loop_
_entity_poly.entity_id
_entity_poly.type
_entity_poly.pdbx_seq_one_letter_code
_entity_poly.pdbx_strand_id
1 'polypeptide(L)'
;MANQHLEGGRQAAICEPVVEVLDEMACLSLIAGGGVGRIGYTGRFGPAVLPVNYHLHEGTIVFRTGMGSAMVADLRTGIADAEYSVAFEIDQMQPATQEGWSVLVQGAVHFVDSAEELAPIAQLGVQAWPGGPKEQFVRIIPRHITGRRIRRVRGQSGE
;
A
#
# COMPACT_ATOMS: atom_id res chain seq x y z
N MET A 1 -9.47 -9.53 -65.62
CA MET A 1 -8.68 -8.53 -64.85
C MET A 1 -8.95 -8.78 -63.37
N ALA A 2 -8.04 -9.47 -62.72
CA ALA A 2 -8.17 -9.82 -61.32
C ALA A 2 -7.53 -8.72 -60.46
N ASN A 3 -8.31 -8.16 -59.55
CA ASN A 3 -7.85 -7.16 -58.61
C ASN A 3 -7.52 -7.89 -57.31
N GLN A 4 -6.21 -8.13 -57.05
CA GLN A 4 -5.73 -8.69 -55.80
C GLN A 4 -5.67 -7.56 -54.78
N HIS A 5 -6.59 -7.60 -53.81
CA HIS A 5 -6.48 -6.83 -52.57
C HIS A 5 -5.42 -7.49 -51.68
N LEU A 6 -4.30 -6.83 -51.58
CA LEU A 6 -3.30 -7.13 -50.57
C LEU A 6 -3.82 -6.63 -49.18
N GLU A 7 -4.42 -7.50 -48.44
CA GLU A 7 -4.66 -7.26 -47.02
C GLU A 7 -3.31 -7.35 -46.27
N GLY A 8 -2.69 -6.20 -46.06
CA GLY A 8 -1.57 -6.07 -45.16
C GLY A 8 -2.01 -6.33 -43.75
N GLY A 9 -1.88 -7.56 -43.31
CA GLY A 9 -2.08 -7.93 -41.89
C GLY A 9 -1.13 -7.13 -41.01
N ARG A 10 -1.66 -6.13 -40.29
CA ARG A 10 -0.95 -5.51 -39.16
C ARG A 10 -0.75 -6.58 -38.11
N GLN A 11 0.44 -7.12 -38.07
CA GLN A 11 0.88 -8.01 -37.00
C GLN A 11 0.81 -7.21 -35.69
N ALA A 12 -0.18 -7.51 -34.85
CA ALA A 12 -0.31 -6.89 -33.56
C ALA A 12 0.97 -7.19 -32.77
N ALA A 13 1.68 -6.15 -32.37
CA ALA A 13 2.87 -6.31 -31.54
C ALA A 13 2.49 -7.06 -30.28
N ILE A 14 3.10 -8.22 -30.07
CA ILE A 14 2.89 -9.03 -28.87
C ILE A 14 3.49 -8.23 -27.70
N CYS A 15 2.63 -7.73 -26.81
CA CYS A 15 3.05 -7.08 -25.58
C CYS A 15 3.08 -8.12 -24.47
N GLU A 16 4.27 -8.43 -23.97
CA GLU A 16 4.45 -9.38 -22.86
C GLU A 16 4.47 -8.65 -21.51
N PRO A 17 3.82 -9.23 -20.47
CA PRO A 17 3.90 -8.67 -19.14
C PRO A 17 5.28 -8.99 -18.52
N VAL A 18 5.91 -7.96 -17.97
CA VAL A 18 7.17 -8.07 -17.23
C VAL A 18 6.94 -7.65 -15.79
N VAL A 19 7.36 -8.48 -14.86
CA VAL A 19 7.34 -8.19 -13.42
C VAL A 19 8.72 -7.70 -12.99
N GLU A 20 8.76 -6.48 -12.51
CA GLU A 20 9.95 -5.84 -11.93
C GLU A 20 9.85 -5.91 -10.40
N VAL A 21 10.89 -6.39 -9.75
CA VAL A 21 11.03 -6.29 -8.29
C VAL A 21 11.59 -4.90 -7.96
N LEU A 22 10.90 -4.19 -7.07
CA LEU A 22 11.28 -2.84 -6.65
C LEU A 22 12.17 -2.89 -5.41
N ASP A 23 13.18 -2.01 -5.38
CA ASP A 23 13.93 -1.77 -4.16
C ASP A 23 13.14 -0.91 -3.16
N GLU A 24 13.65 -0.78 -1.95
CA GLU A 24 12.99 -0.06 -0.86
C GLU A 24 12.75 1.42 -1.20
N MET A 25 13.72 2.08 -1.84
CA MET A 25 13.59 3.50 -2.22
C MET A 25 12.50 3.71 -3.27
N ALA A 26 12.42 2.84 -4.25
CA ALA A 26 11.35 2.86 -5.24
C ALA A 26 9.98 2.61 -4.61
N CYS A 27 9.88 1.67 -3.66
CA CYS A 27 8.67 1.41 -2.90
C CYS A 27 8.21 2.65 -2.12
N LEU A 28 9.11 3.25 -1.34
CA LEU A 28 8.79 4.46 -0.55
C LEU A 28 8.37 5.64 -1.44
N SER A 29 9.01 5.81 -2.59
CA SER A 29 8.64 6.85 -3.56
C SER A 29 7.22 6.68 -4.10
N LEU A 30 6.79 5.44 -4.35
CA LEU A 30 5.45 5.14 -4.84
C LEU A 30 4.35 5.45 -3.83
N ILE A 31 4.61 5.22 -2.55
CA ILE A 31 3.63 5.41 -1.47
C ILE A 31 3.71 6.77 -0.79
N ALA A 32 4.67 7.62 -1.18
CA ALA A 32 4.94 8.91 -0.54
C ALA A 32 3.75 9.88 -0.58
N GLY A 33 2.91 9.80 -1.60
CA GLY A 33 1.74 10.68 -1.76
C GLY A 33 0.59 10.39 -0.80
N GLY A 34 0.68 9.34 0.01
CA GLY A 34 -0.45 8.89 0.83
C GLY A 34 -1.58 8.30 -0.01
N GLY A 35 -2.71 8.06 0.61
CA GLY A 35 -3.89 7.50 -0.04
C GLY A 35 -4.60 6.45 0.80
N VAL A 36 -5.11 5.42 0.14
CA VAL A 36 -5.76 4.28 0.80
C VAL A 36 -4.82 3.08 0.75
N GLY A 37 -4.54 2.51 1.90
CA GLY A 37 -3.86 1.23 2.04
C GLY A 37 -4.72 0.24 2.81
N ARG A 38 -4.23 -0.97 2.98
CA ARG A 38 -4.91 -2.04 3.70
C ARG A 38 -4.01 -2.57 4.81
N ILE A 39 -4.44 -2.43 6.06
CA ILE A 39 -3.77 -3.06 7.18
C ILE A 39 -4.25 -4.49 7.35
N GLY A 40 -3.29 -5.43 7.36
CA GLY A 40 -3.53 -6.83 7.66
C GLY A 40 -2.96 -7.19 9.03
N TYR A 41 -3.76 -7.79 9.88
CA TYR A 41 -3.37 -8.18 11.24
C TYR A 41 -4.14 -9.42 11.70
N THR A 42 -3.70 -10.04 12.78
CA THR A 42 -4.45 -11.13 13.41
C THR A 42 -5.22 -10.59 14.61
N GLY A 43 -6.53 -10.49 14.48
CA GLY A 43 -7.41 -10.10 15.56
C GLY A 43 -7.96 -11.31 16.33
N ARG A 44 -8.84 -11.05 17.29
CA ARG A 44 -9.46 -12.09 18.16
C ARG A 44 -10.24 -13.17 17.38
N PHE A 45 -10.69 -12.87 16.17
CA PHE A 45 -11.43 -13.81 15.32
C PHE A 45 -10.58 -14.36 14.17
N GLY A 46 -9.26 -14.13 14.17
CA GLY A 46 -8.34 -14.54 13.13
C GLY A 46 -7.83 -13.38 12.26
N PRO A 47 -7.27 -13.68 11.09
CA PRO A 47 -6.75 -12.66 10.19
C PRO A 47 -7.85 -11.68 9.74
N ALA A 48 -7.52 -10.39 9.79
CA ALA A 48 -8.38 -9.31 9.35
C ALA A 48 -7.63 -8.38 8.40
N VAL A 49 -8.32 -7.80 7.42
CA VAL A 49 -7.79 -6.80 6.49
C VAL A 49 -8.77 -5.65 6.41
N LEU A 50 -8.31 -4.43 6.68
CA LEU A 50 -9.14 -3.23 6.70
C LEU A 50 -8.51 -2.13 5.84
N PRO A 51 -9.30 -1.42 5.00
CA PRO A 51 -8.83 -0.23 4.31
C PRO A 51 -8.73 0.95 5.29
N VAL A 52 -7.64 1.69 5.18
CA VAL A 52 -7.40 2.91 5.96
C VAL A 52 -6.73 3.97 5.10
N ASN A 53 -7.03 5.24 5.36
CA ASN A 53 -6.28 6.34 4.76
C ASN A 53 -4.99 6.52 5.53
N TYR A 54 -3.89 6.65 4.79
CA TYR A 54 -2.56 6.77 5.38
C TYR A 54 -1.79 7.97 4.82
N HIS A 55 -0.79 8.37 5.56
CA HIS A 55 0.30 9.23 5.10
C HIS A 55 1.64 8.57 5.40
N LEU A 56 2.63 8.85 4.56
CA LEU A 56 4.02 8.50 4.85
C LEU A 56 4.67 9.66 5.58
N HIS A 57 5.23 9.40 6.75
CA HIS A 57 5.93 10.39 7.56
C HIS A 57 7.23 9.81 8.11
N GLU A 58 8.36 10.40 7.74
CA GLU A 58 9.69 9.95 8.14
C GLU A 58 9.92 8.43 7.95
N GLY A 59 9.49 7.93 6.79
CA GLY A 59 9.62 6.51 6.46
C GLY A 59 8.66 5.58 7.21
N THR A 60 7.74 6.11 8.00
CA THR A 60 6.70 5.33 8.70
C THR A 60 5.33 5.58 8.09
N ILE A 61 4.45 4.59 8.17
CA ILE A 61 3.05 4.73 7.76
C ILE A 61 2.24 5.23 8.94
N VAL A 62 1.51 6.32 8.74
CA VAL A 62 0.66 6.94 9.76
C VAL A 62 -0.79 6.93 9.30
N PHE A 63 -1.69 6.47 10.15
CA PHE A 63 -3.14 6.52 9.91
C PHE A 63 -3.91 6.83 11.21
N ARG A 64 -5.19 7.14 11.08
CA ARG A 64 -6.08 7.42 12.22
C ARG A 64 -7.19 6.39 12.31
N THR A 65 -7.54 6.04 13.55
CA THR A 65 -8.65 5.14 13.85
C THR A 65 -9.40 5.59 15.11
N GLY A 66 -10.57 5.02 15.36
CA GLY A 66 -11.30 5.29 16.61
C GLY A 66 -10.66 4.56 17.78
N MET A 67 -10.54 5.21 18.93
CA MET A 67 -10.00 4.60 20.15
C MET A 67 -10.76 3.34 20.60
N GLY A 68 -12.06 3.30 20.36
CA GLY A 68 -12.92 2.15 20.70
C GLY A 68 -13.05 1.12 19.56
N SER A 69 -12.24 1.21 18.50
CA SER A 69 -12.33 0.27 17.38
C SER A 69 -11.84 -1.13 17.77
N ALA A 70 -12.42 -2.15 17.14
CA ALA A 70 -11.98 -3.54 17.34
C ALA A 70 -10.48 -3.71 17.01
N MET A 71 -9.99 -3.01 15.99
CA MET A 71 -8.59 -3.03 15.61
C MET A 71 -7.67 -2.53 16.73
N VAL A 72 -8.02 -1.40 17.39
CA VAL A 72 -7.24 -0.90 18.53
C VAL A 72 -7.25 -1.90 19.67
N ALA A 73 -8.42 -2.47 19.98
CA ALA A 73 -8.54 -3.47 21.05
C ALA A 73 -7.72 -4.74 20.76
N ASP A 74 -7.63 -5.14 19.47
CA ASP A 74 -6.88 -6.33 19.08
C ASP A 74 -5.37 -6.08 19.00
N LEU A 75 -4.93 -4.86 18.62
CA LEU A 75 -3.52 -4.52 18.46
C LEU A 75 -2.84 -4.03 19.75
N ARG A 76 -3.61 -3.57 20.76
CA ARG A 76 -3.05 -3.23 22.07
C ARG A 76 -2.85 -4.50 22.88
N THR A 77 -1.61 -4.88 23.08
CA THR A 77 -1.24 -6.09 23.84
C THR A 77 -1.44 -5.93 25.34
N GLY A 78 -1.47 -4.69 25.86
CA GLY A 78 -1.46 -4.40 27.29
C GLY A 78 -0.13 -4.74 27.99
N ILE A 79 0.85 -5.21 27.25
CA ILE A 79 2.20 -5.54 27.75
C ILE A 79 3.13 -4.40 27.33
N ALA A 80 3.84 -3.82 28.28
CA ALA A 80 4.82 -2.77 28.01
C ALA A 80 5.91 -3.32 27.07
N ASP A 81 6.29 -2.50 26.08
CA ASP A 81 7.31 -2.80 25.06
C ASP A 81 7.01 -4.02 24.16
N ALA A 82 5.80 -4.59 24.23
CA ALA A 82 5.39 -5.63 23.30
C ALA A 82 4.88 -5.00 22.01
N GLU A 83 5.57 -5.32 20.91
CA GLU A 83 5.21 -4.85 19.59
C GLU A 83 4.32 -5.86 18.86
N TYR A 84 3.26 -5.36 18.23
CA TYR A 84 2.40 -6.15 17.37
C TYR A 84 2.83 -5.99 15.91
N SER A 85 3.19 -7.08 15.26
CA SER A 85 3.58 -7.07 13.85
C SER A 85 2.35 -7.12 12.95
N VAL A 86 2.34 -6.24 11.94
CA VAL A 86 1.27 -6.14 10.95
C VAL A 86 1.84 -6.11 9.54
N ALA A 87 0.97 -6.34 8.58
CA ALA A 87 1.22 -6.08 7.17
C ALA A 87 0.43 -4.84 6.74
N PHE A 88 1.01 -4.02 5.88
CA PHE A 88 0.32 -2.89 5.26
C PHE A 88 0.57 -2.92 3.77
N GLU A 89 -0.49 -3.03 3.00
CA GLU A 89 -0.43 -3.16 1.54
C GLU A 89 -0.99 -1.91 0.87
N ILE A 90 -0.31 -1.46 -0.17
CA ILE A 90 -0.74 -0.36 -1.03
C ILE A 90 -0.55 -0.79 -2.47
N ASP A 91 -1.56 -0.59 -3.28
CA ASP A 91 -1.48 -0.90 -4.70
C ASP A 91 -2.08 0.20 -5.59
N GLN A 92 -1.68 0.18 -6.83
CA GLN A 92 -2.34 0.89 -7.90
C GLN A 92 -2.33 -0.01 -9.14
N MET A 93 -3.45 -0.64 -9.39
CA MET A 93 -3.63 -1.56 -10.51
C MET A 93 -4.57 -0.96 -11.55
N GLN A 94 -4.18 -1.05 -12.83
CA GLN A 94 -4.99 -0.63 -13.96
C GLN A 94 -5.50 -1.88 -14.71
N PRO A 95 -6.75 -2.31 -14.47
CA PRO A 95 -7.28 -3.55 -15.06
C PRO A 95 -7.30 -3.54 -16.59
N ALA A 96 -7.54 -2.38 -17.21
CA ALA A 96 -7.62 -2.25 -18.65
C ALA A 96 -6.30 -2.54 -19.36
N THR A 97 -5.17 -2.13 -18.77
CA THR A 97 -3.83 -2.37 -19.32
C THR A 97 -3.14 -3.57 -18.69
N GLN A 98 -3.66 -4.08 -17.58
CA GLN A 98 -3.04 -5.12 -16.75
C GLN A 98 -1.65 -4.72 -16.25
N GLU A 99 -1.48 -3.43 -15.99
CA GLU A 99 -0.26 -2.84 -15.44
C GLU A 99 -0.53 -2.28 -14.05
N GLY A 100 0.51 -2.07 -13.28
CA GLY A 100 0.39 -1.49 -11.98
C GLY A 100 1.57 -1.81 -11.08
N TRP A 101 1.40 -1.48 -9.82
CA TRP A 101 2.39 -1.78 -8.79
C TRP A 101 1.71 -2.10 -7.47
N SER A 102 2.41 -2.82 -6.62
CA SER A 102 2.04 -3.05 -5.22
C SER A 102 3.25 -2.93 -4.33
N VAL A 103 3.03 -2.42 -3.13
CA VAL A 103 4.02 -2.31 -2.06
C VAL A 103 3.47 -2.97 -0.81
N LEU A 104 4.26 -3.84 -0.21
CA LEU A 104 3.98 -4.48 1.07
C LEU A 104 4.97 -3.99 2.10
N VAL A 105 4.46 -3.41 3.18
CA VAL A 105 5.23 -3.00 4.35
C VAL A 105 4.88 -3.94 5.50
N GLN A 106 5.87 -4.61 6.05
CA GLN A 106 5.74 -5.41 7.26
C GLN A 106 6.49 -4.73 8.39
N GLY A 107 5.84 -4.54 9.52
CA GLY A 107 6.43 -3.79 10.61
C GLY A 107 5.64 -3.83 11.90
N ALA A 108 6.11 -3.07 12.88
CA ALA A 108 5.52 -3.00 14.21
C ALA A 108 4.52 -1.85 14.31
N VAL A 109 3.41 -2.10 14.99
CA VAL A 109 2.44 -1.07 15.36
C VAL A 109 2.93 -0.31 16.56
N HIS A 110 2.88 1.01 16.47
CA HIS A 110 3.10 1.94 17.57
C HIS A 110 1.89 2.87 17.68
N PHE A 111 1.30 2.93 18.87
CA PHE A 111 0.24 3.90 19.17
C PHE A 111 0.87 5.22 19.60
N VAL A 112 0.44 6.30 18.95
CA VAL A 112 0.95 7.65 19.26
C VAL A 112 0.14 8.18 20.44
N ASP A 113 0.69 8.05 21.63
CA ASP A 113 0.01 8.39 22.88
C ASP A 113 0.62 9.64 23.57
N SER A 114 1.84 10.06 23.17
CA SER A 114 2.48 11.25 23.73
C SER A 114 2.18 12.52 22.93
N ALA A 115 2.07 13.67 23.62
CA ALA A 115 1.87 14.96 22.98
C ALA A 115 3.04 15.36 22.06
N GLU A 116 4.26 14.96 22.40
CA GLU A 116 5.47 15.24 21.63
C GLU A 116 5.45 14.54 20.27
N GLU A 117 5.06 13.26 20.24
CA GLU A 117 4.93 12.49 18.99
C GLU A 117 3.73 12.94 18.16
N LEU A 118 2.65 13.38 18.83
CA LEU A 118 1.41 13.79 18.18
C LEU A 118 1.58 15.11 17.42
N ALA A 119 2.34 16.06 17.95
CA ALA A 119 2.45 17.41 17.39
C ALA A 119 2.85 17.45 15.90
N PRO A 120 3.91 16.76 15.44
CA PRO A 120 4.26 16.74 14.01
C PRO A 120 3.26 15.96 13.16
N ILE A 121 2.64 14.93 13.71
CA ILE A 121 1.70 14.06 12.97
C ILE A 121 0.33 14.72 12.80
N ALA A 122 -0.14 15.46 13.79
CA ALA A 122 -1.42 16.15 13.72
C ALA A 122 -1.50 17.17 12.56
N GLN A 123 -0.36 17.70 12.13
CA GLN A 123 -0.27 18.66 11.03
C GLN A 123 -0.31 18.00 9.64
N LEU A 124 -0.16 16.68 9.54
CA LEU A 124 -0.15 15.97 8.25
C LEU A 124 -1.53 15.92 7.57
N GLY A 125 -2.60 16.33 8.25
CA GLY A 125 -3.95 16.30 7.70
C GLY A 125 -4.47 14.88 7.42
N VAL A 126 -4.01 13.88 8.16
CA VAL A 126 -4.45 12.48 8.03
C VAL A 126 -5.95 12.41 8.28
N GLN A 127 -6.72 12.19 7.23
CA GLN A 127 -8.18 12.08 7.31
C GLN A 127 -8.60 10.62 7.39
N ALA A 128 -9.56 10.33 8.26
CA ALA A 128 -10.28 9.06 8.21
C ALA A 128 -11.61 9.29 7.49
N TRP A 129 -11.86 8.62 6.37
CA TRP A 129 -13.07 8.82 5.58
C TRP A 129 -14.37 8.44 6.28
N PRO A 130 -14.46 7.34 7.06
CA PRO A 130 -15.65 7.12 7.86
C PRO A 130 -15.78 8.21 8.91
N GLY A 131 -16.91 8.92 8.93
CA GLY A 131 -17.19 9.97 9.90
C GLY A 131 -17.13 9.46 11.35
N GLY A 132 -17.07 10.41 12.30
CA GLY A 132 -16.97 10.16 13.73
C GLY A 132 -15.60 10.46 14.32
N PRO A 133 -15.48 10.49 15.65
CA PRO A 133 -14.23 10.82 16.33
C PRO A 133 -13.16 9.74 16.05
N LYS A 134 -12.07 10.16 15.43
CA LYS A 134 -10.88 9.33 15.14
C LYS A 134 -9.71 9.94 15.89
N GLU A 135 -9.61 9.60 17.16
CA GLU A 135 -8.69 10.25 18.09
C GLU A 135 -7.36 9.53 18.23
N GLN A 136 -7.29 8.26 17.78
CA GLN A 136 -6.07 7.48 17.90
C GLN A 136 -5.26 7.53 16.62
N PHE A 137 -4.06 8.07 16.69
CA PHE A 137 -3.04 7.93 15.66
C PHE A 137 -2.24 6.63 15.86
N VAL A 138 -2.01 5.96 14.77
CA VAL A 138 -1.25 4.71 14.73
C VAL A 138 -0.12 4.88 13.72
N ARG A 139 1.07 4.45 14.10
CA ARG A 139 2.25 4.43 13.26
C ARG A 139 2.67 2.98 13.03
N ILE A 140 2.97 2.63 11.79
CA ILE A 140 3.64 1.37 11.47
C ILE A 140 5.10 1.68 11.19
N ILE A 141 5.98 1.10 11.98
CA ILE A 141 7.43 1.23 11.84
C ILE A 141 7.91 0.07 10.96
N PRO A 142 8.34 0.35 9.72
CA PRO A 142 8.73 -0.71 8.79
C PRO A 142 9.95 -1.48 9.28
N ARG A 143 9.89 -2.80 9.07
CA ARG A 143 11.03 -3.72 9.24
C ARG A 143 11.43 -4.37 7.92
N HIS A 144 10.43 -4.52 7.03
CA HIS A 144 10.64 -5.11 5.72
C HIS A 144 9.68 -4.46 4.73
N ILE A 145 10.22 -3.97 3.61
CA ILE A 145 9.47 -3.34 2.53
C ILE A 145 9.78 -4.07 1.24
N THR A 146 8.75 -4.52 0.55
CA THR A 146 8.87 -5.16 -0.76
C THR A 146 7.87 -4.56 -1.73
N GLY A 147 8.22 -4.58 -3.01
CA GLY A 147 7.31 -4.08 -4.04
C GLY A 147 7.53 -4.76 -5.37
N ARG A 148 6.49 -4.69 -6.18
CA ARG A 148 6.49 -5.20 -7.55
C ARG A 148 5.81 -4.20 -8.47
N ARG A 149 6.30 -4.15 -9.70
CA ARG A 149 5.66 -3.40 -10.79
C ARG A 149 5.43 -4.32 -11.96
N ILE A 150 4.26 -4.27 -12.54
CA ILE A 150 3.91 -4.97 -13.76
C ILE A 150 3.84 -3.95 -14.89
N ARG A 151 4.60 -4.19 -15.95
CA ARG A 151 4.57 -3.38 -17.18
C ARG A 151 4.43 -4.28 -18.39
N ARG A 152 3.79 -3.77 -19.44
CA ARG A 152 3.78 -4.43 -20.73
C ARG A 152 4.89 -3.88 -21.62
N VAL A 153 5.78 -4.73 -22.05
CA VAL A 153 6.88 -4.39 -22.96
C VAL A 153 6.55 -4.91 -24.36
N ARG A 154 6.77 -4.09 -25.36
CA ARG A 154 6.69 -4.58 -26.75
C ARG A 154 7.79 -5.61 -26.93
N GLY A 155 7.44 -6.85 -27.25
CA GLY A 155 8.37 -7.87 -27.64
C GLY A 155 9.17 -7.36 -28.85
N GLN A 156 10.50 -7.41 -28.76
CA GLN A 156 11.34 -7.22 -29.95
C GLN A 156 11.05 -8.42 -30.85
N SER A 157 10.44 -8.17 -32.01
CA SER A 157 10.40 -9.17 -33.07
C SER A 157 11.86 -9.41 -33.45
N GLY A 158 12.41 -10.57 -33.05
CA GLY A 158 13.76 -10.98 -33.46
C GLY A 158 13.83 -11.03 -34.98
N GLU A 159 14.83 -10.37 -35.52
CA GLU A 159 15.28 -10.58 -36.89
C GLU A 159 15.86 -11.98 -37.06
#